data_3ea72dcd3d89ef5c761be88c9638b735
#
_entry.id   3ea72dcd3d89ef5c761be88c9638b735
#
_cell.length_a   1.000
_cell.length_b   1.000
_cell.length_c   1.000
_cell.angle_alpha   90.00
_cell.angle_beta   90.00
_cell.angle_gamma   90.00
#
_symmetry.space_group_name_H-M   'P 1'
#
loop_
_entity.id
_entity.type
_entity.pdbx_description
1 polymer ?
#
loop_
_entity_poly.entity_id
_entity_poly.type
_entity_poly.pdbx_seq_one_letter_code
_entity_poly.pdbx_strand_id
1 'polypeptide(L)'
;MGNLVFNSKDSMQNLIKLVNEAAEAVGKVFGGGKGTGAFVLAAPVAALIVSGVADCIDDKQQKQIQAEKERLQKEAISKQAALIQALRDDAQMSRERQDYLESLNQQLQKTLEDFQREVVQDEQV
;
A
#
# COMPACT_ATOMS: atom_id res chain seq x y z
N MET A 1 8.59 -1.14 27.06
CA MET A 1 8.65 0.25 26.70
C MET A 1 9.71 0.51 25.67
N GLY A 2 9.51 0.07 24.52
CA GLY A 2 10.49 0.25 23.49
C GLY A 2 10.23 1.54 22.74
N ASN A 3 11.25 2.33 22.60
CA ASN A 3 11.28 3.30 21.55
C ASN A 3 11.47 2.52 20.27
N LEU A 4 10.36 2.19 19.62
CA LEU A 4 10.45 1.58 18.31
C LEU A 4 10.54 2.69 17.27
N VAL A 5 11.60 2.67 16.50
CA VAL A 5 11.71 3.56 15.35
C VAL A 5 10.78 3.03 14.28
N PHE A 6 9.82 3.84 13.87
CA PHE A 6 8.88 3.48 12.81
C PHE A 6 9.53 3.73 11.46
N ASN A 7 10.46 2.83 11.08
CA ASN A 7 11.24 2.99 9.85
C ASN A 7 10.37 2.89 8.60
N SER A 8 9.30 2.13 8.67
CA SER A 8 8.46 1.84 7.50
C SER A 8 7.39 2.90 7.22
N LYS A 9 7.34 4.00 7.98
CA LYS A 9 6.24 4.96 7.81
C LYS A 9 6.22 5.61 6.43
N ASP A 10 7.37 5.97 5.88
CA ASP A 10 7.44 6.62 4.58
C ASP A 10 7.06 5.66 3.46
N SER A 11 7.57 4.44 3.51
CA SER A 11 7.19 3.39 2.57
C SER A 11 5.71 3.06 2.68
N MET A 12 5.18 3.05 3.90
CA MET A 12 3.76 2.81 4.14
C MET A 12 2.90 3.88 3.46
N GLN A 13 3.26 5.15 3.62
CA GLN A 13 2.55 6.25 2.96
C GLN A 13 2.62 6.14 1.44
N ASN A 14 3.80 5.85 0.91
CA ASN A 14 3.98 5.69 -0.53
C ASN A 14 3.17 4.52 -1.08
N LEU A 15 3.15 3.41 -0.34
CA LEU A 15 2.40 2.23 -0.75
C LEU A 15 0.90 2.49 -0.73
N ILE A 16 0.39 3.21 0.26
CA ILE A 16 -1.02 3.60 0.32
C ILE A 16 -1.39 4.43 -0.92
N LYS A 17 -0.55 5.37 -1.27
CA LYS A 17 -0.78 6.21 -2.45
C LYS A 17 -0.86 5.37 -3.72
N LEU A 18 0.08 4.45 -3.90
CA LEU A 18 0.12 3.58 -5.08
C LEU A 18 -1.06 2.60 -5.10
N VAL A 19 -1.44 2.06 -3.95
CA VAL A 19 -2.61 1.18 -3.84
C VAL A 19 -3.87 1.93 -4.29
N ASN A 20 -4.03 3.17 -3.87
CA ASN A 20 -5.18 3.98 -4.24
C ASN A 20 -5.17 4.34 -5.72
N GLU A 21 -4.00 4.65 -6.28
CA GLU A 21 -3.85 4.87 -7.72
C GLU A 21 -4.20 3.62 -8.52
N ALA A 22 -3.76 2.46 -8.05
CA ALA A 22 -4.08 1.20 -8.68
C ALA A 22 -5.57 0.89 -8.63
N ALA A 23 -6.21 1.14 -7.50
CA ALA A 23 -7.64 0.94 -7.35
C ALA A 23 -8.41 1.80 -8.34
N GLU A 24 -8.02 3.05 -8.50
CA GLU A 24 -8.65 3.95 -9.46
C GLU A 24 -8.43 3.48 -10.90
N ALA A 25 -7.20 3.08 -11.23
CA ALA A 25 -6.88 2.61 -12.57
C ALA A 25 -7.65 1.35 -12.93
N VAL A 26 -7.73 0.38 -12.01
CA VAL A 26 -8.49 -0.85 -12.21
C VAL A 26 -9.98 -0.54 -12.37
N GLY A 27 -10.50 0.39 -11.58
CA GLY A 27 -11.89 0.80 -11.68
C GLY A 27 -12.23 1.38 -13.04
N LYS A 28 -11.33 2.15 -13.64
CA LYS A 28 -11.52 2.70 -14.97
C LYS A 28 -11.54 1.61 -16.05
N VAL A 29 -10.69 0.60 -15.91
CA VAL A 29 -10.62 -0.50 -16.89
C VAL A 29 -11.89 -1.35 -16.85
N PHE A 30 -12.35 -1.71 -15.66
CA PHE A 30 -13.53 -2.56 -15.49
C PHE A 30 -14.84 -1.78 -15.42
N GLY A 31 -14.77 -0.46 -15.50
CA GLY A 31 -15.95 0.40 -15.68
C GLY A 31 -16.93 0.45 -14.53
N GLY A 32 -16.55 0.05 -13.35
CA GLY A 32 -17.55 -0.08 -12.31
C GLY A 32 -17.26 0.55 -10.97
N GLY A 33 -16.08 0.66 -10.56
CA GLY A 33 -15.76 1.22 -9.25
C GLY A 33 -16.29 0.42 -8.06
N LYS A 34 -17.04 -0.64 -8.29
CA LYS A 34 -17.52 -1.49 -7.19
C LYS A 34 -16.39 -2.38 -6.71
N GLY A 35 -16.14 -2.35 -5.42
CA GLY A 35 -15.10 -3.16 -4.81
C GLY A 35 -13.71 -2.56 -4.89
N THR A 36 -13.57 -1.38 -5.46
CA THR A 36 -12.29 -0.69 -5.54
C THR A 36 -12.24 0.50 -4.60
N GLY A 37 -12.73 0.32 -3.39
CA GLY A 37 -12.69 1.38 -2.39
C GLY A 37 -11.26 1.79 -2.06
N ALA A 38 -11.07 3.06 -1.74
CA ALA A 38 -9.78 3.57 -1.36
C ALA A 38 -9.31 2.92 -0.06
N PHE A 39 -8.02 2.61 0.01
CA PHE A 39 -7.43 2.12 1.25
C PHE A 39 -7.25 3.29 2.21
N VAL A 40 -7.78 3.15 3.41
CA VAL A 40 -7.67 4.16 4.45
C VAL A 40 -7.15 3.51 5.71
N LEU A 41 -6.18 4.16 6.35
CA LEU A 41 -5.65 3.69 7.62
C LEU A 41 -6.65 3.92 8.74
N ALA A 42 -6.63 3.04 9.72
CA ALA A 42 -7.38 3.26 10.96
C ALA A 42 -6.91 4.55 11.63
N ALA A 43 -7.83 5.26 12.27
CA ALA A 43 -7.58 6.57 12.82
C ALA A 43 -6.34 6.65 13.74
N PRO A 44 -6.10 5.70 14.65
CA PRO A 44 -4.91 5.77 15.51
C PRO A 44 -3.60 5.75 14.72
N VAL A 45 -3.51 4.89 13.71
CA VAL A 45 -2.29 4.77 12.91
C VAL A 45 -2.13 5.99 11.99
N ALA A 46 -3.23 6.45 11.40
CA ALA A 46 -3.19 7.64 10.56
C ALA A 46 -2.71 8.86 11.33
N ALA A 47 -3.17 9.02 12.56
CA ALA A 47 -2.75 10.12 13.42
C ALA A 47 -1.25 10.07 13.72
N LEU A 48 -0.71 8.88 14.00
CA LEU A 48 0.71 8.69 14.26
C LEU A 48 1.56 9.08 13.05
N ILE A 49 1.13 8.70 11.88
CA ILE A 49 1.85 9.00 10.65
C ILE A 49 1.82 10.50 10.36
N VAL A 50 0.66 11.12 10.49
CA VAL A 50 0.48 12.55 10.18
C VAL A 50 1.23 13.42 11.19
N SER A 51 1.18 13.07 12.47
CA SER A 51 1.84 13.86 13.50
C SER A 51 3.36 13.72 13.50
N GLY A 52 3.87 12.68 12.88
CA GLY A 52 5.31 12.41 12.89
C GLY A 52 5.84 11.96 14.25
N VAL A 53 4.98 11.75 15.22
CA VAL A 53 5.35 11.30 16.56
C VAL A 53 5.38 9.78 16.56
N ALA A 54 6.30 9.22 15.78
CA ALA A 54 6.39 7.77 15.66
C ALA A 54 7.56 7.17 16.43
N ASP A 55 8.29 8.00 17.18
CA ASP A 55 9.50 7.54 17.84
C ASP A 55 9.24 6.90 19.20
N CYS A 56 8.07 7.18 19.80
CA CYS A 56 7.65 6.58 21.07
C CYS A 56 6.30 5.91 20.88
N ILE A 57 6.32 4.61 20.64
CA ILE A 57 5.12 3.84 20.36
C ILE A 57 4.94 2.84 21.49
N ASP A 58 3.77 2.85 22.14
CA ASP A 58 3.46 1.85 23.17
C ASP A 58 3.05 0.52 22.55
N ASP A 59 2.91 -0.52 23.39
CA ASP A 59 2.60 -1.86 22.90
C ASP A 59 1.27 -1.93 22.16
N LYS A 60 0.28 -1.18 22.61
CA LYS A 60 -1.04 -1.15 22.00
C LYS A 60 -0.98 -0.53 20.61
N GLN A 61 -0.29 0.60 20.51
CA GLN A 61 -0.10 1.29 19.23
C GLN A 61 0.70 0.42 18.27
N GLN A 62 1.71 -0.29 18.78
CA GLN A 62 2.53 -1.20 17.97
C GLN A 62 1.69 -2.31 17.35
N LYS A 63 0.77 -2.89 18.12
CA LYS A 63 -0.13 -3.93 17.60
C LYS A 63 -1.06 -3.37 16.52
N GLN A 64 -1.56 -2.16 16.71
CA GLN A 64 -2.40 -1.50 15.72
C GLN A 64 -1.65 -1.23 14.43
N ILE A 65 -0.42 -0.73 14.55
CA ILE A 65 0.44 -0.47 13.40
C ILE A 65 0.74 -1.77 12.66
N GLN A 66 1.05 -2.83 13.39
CA GLN A 66 1.34 -4.13 12.79
C GLN A 66 0.15 -4.66 12.01
N ALA A 67 -1.06 -4.55 12.58
CA ALA A 67 -2.28 -4.98 11.90
C ALA A 67 -2.51 -4.19 10.61
N GLU A 68 -2.28 -2.88 10.64
CA GLU A 68 -2.43 -2.04 9.46
C GLU A 68 -1.38 -2.35 8.39
N LYS A 69 -0.14 -2.65 8.81
CA LYS A 69 0.92 -3.05 7.89
C LYS A 69 0.54 -4.33 7.15
N GLU A 70 0.02 -5.31 7.87
CA GLU A 70 -0.42 -6.57 7.26
C GLU A 70 -1.59 -6.35 6.31
N ARG A 71 -2.54 -5.52 6.70
CA ARG A 71 -3.69 -5.18 5.86
C ARG A 71 -3.23 -4.50 4.57
N LEU A 72 -2.30 -3.56 4.69
CA LEU A 72 -1.76 -2.84 3.53
C LEU A 72 -1.01 -3.78 2.58
N GLN A 73 -0.22 -4.70 3.10
CA GLN A 73 0.48 -5.68 2.27
C GLN A 73 -0.49 -6.54 1.48
N LYS A 74 -1.54 -7.03 2.12
CA LYS A 74 -2.57 -7.82 1.45
C LYS A 74 -3.26 -7.02 0.36
N GLU A 75 -3.56 -5.78 0.65
CA GLU A 75 -4.22 -4.90 -0.32
C GLU A 75 -3.31 -4.62 -1.52
N ALA A 76 -2.02 -4.39 -1.28
CA ALA A 76 -1.06 -4.16 -2.35
C ALA A 76 -0.94 -5.38 -3.27
N ILE A 77 -0.86 -6.58 -2.70
CA ILE A 77 -0.80 -7.82 -3.48
C ILE A 77 -2.07 -7.99 -4.30
N SER A 78 -3.22 -7.71 -3.69
CA SER A 78 -4.51 -7.78 -4.38
C SER A 78 -4.55 -6.81 -5.56
N LYS A 79 -4.05 -5.59 -5.41
CA LYS A 79 -4.02 -4.61 -6.49
C LYS A 79 -3.06 -5.00 -7.59
N GLN A 80 -1.92 -5.60 -7.25
CA GLN A 80 -1.00 -6.13 -8.25
C GLN A 80 -1.67 -7.20 -9.10
N ALA A 81 -2.38 -8.12 -8.46
CA ALA A 81 -3.11 -9.17 -9.17
C ALA A 81 -4.19 -8.58 -10.09
N ALA A 82 -4.90 -7.56 -9.61
CA ALA A 82 -5.92 -6.89 -10.39
C ALA A 82 -5.34 -6.17 -11.60
N LEU A 83 -4.19 -5.51 -11.45
CA LEU A 83 -3.51 -4.85 -12.56
C LEU A 83 -3.05 -5.85 -13.62
N ILE A 84 -2.49 -6.97 -13.20
CA ILE A 84 -2.06 -8.03 -14.11
C ILE A 84 -3.25 -8.58 -14.87
N GLN A 85 -4.36 -8.82 -14.17
CA GLN A 85 -5.57 -9.31 -14.80
C GLN A 85 -6.13 -8.31 -15.80
N ALA A 86 -6.13 -7.03 -15.47
CA ALA A 86 -6.59 -5.98 -16.38
C ALA A 86 -5.75 -5.95 -17.66
N LEU A 87 -4.44 -6.12 -17.52
CA LEU A 87 -3.54 -6.16 -18.67
C LEU A 87 -3.78 -7.38 -19.57
N ARG A 88 -4.20 -8.51 -18.98
CA ARG A 88 -4.50 -9.72 -19.74
C ARG A 88 -5.85 -9.68 -20.41
N ASP A 89 -6.85 -9.16 -19.71
CA ASP A 89 -8.24 -9.27 -20.14
C ASP A 89 -8.64 -8.22 -21.15
N ASP A 90 -7.96 -7.07 -21.17
CA ASP A 90 -8.29 -6.00 -22.11
C ASP A 90 -7.30 -5.97 -23.27
N ALA A 91 -7.52 -6.85 -24.25
CA ALA A 91 -6.66 -6.96 -25.43
C ALA A 91 -6.74 -5.73 -26.33
N GLN A 92 -7.78 -4.91 -26.18
CA GLN A 92 -7.96 -3.70 -27.00
C GLN A 92 -7.50 -2.44 -26.29
N MET A 93 -6.86 -2.60 -25.17
CA MET A 93 -6.35 -1.47 -24.38
C MET A 93 -5.31 -0.70 -25.20
N SER A 94 -5.36 0.63 -25.12
CA SER A 94 -4.37 1.47 -25.77
C SER A 94 -2.98 1.20 -25.19
N ARG A 95 -1.95 1.40 -26.00
CA ARG A 95 -0.57 1.17 -25.57
C ARG A 95 -0.20 2.09 -24.41
N GLU A 96 -0.66 3.33 -24.43
CA GLU A 96 -0.41 4.27 -23.36
C GLU A 96 -0.97 3.77 -22.04
N ARG A 97 -2.17 3.20 -22.04
CA ARG A 97 -2.79 2.64 -20.85
C ARG A 97 -2.05 1.41 -20.37
N GLN A 98 -1.64 0.53 -21.29
CA GLN A 98 -0.83 -0.64 -20.95
C GLN A 98 0.47 -0.22 -20.26
N ASP A 99 1.17 0.74 -20.83
CA ASP A 99 2.43 1.24 -20.28
C ASP A 99 2.22 1.85 -18.89
N TYR A 100 1.13 2.58 -18.73
CA TYR A 100 0.79 3.18 -17.43
C TYR A 100 0.54 2.10 -16.37
N LEU A 101 -0.26 1.08 -16.70
CA LEU A 101 -0.59 0.01 -15.76
C LEU A 101 0.64 -0.83 -15.42
N GLU A 102 1.48 -1.11 -16.41
CA GLU A 102 2.73 -1.84 -16.17
C GLU A 102 3.68 -1.05 -15.27
N SER A 103 3.82 0.25 -15.53
CA SER A 103 4.65 1.12 -14.70
C SER A 103 4.13 1.18 -13.28
N LEU A 104 2.81 1.30 -13.12
CA LEU A 104 2.19 1.34 -11.79
C LEU A 104 2.42 0.04 -11.04
N ASN A 105 2.30 -1.10 -11.74
CA ASN A 105 2.56 -2.41 -11.14
C ASN A 105 4.01 -2.56 -10.69
N GLN A 106 4.95 -2.07 -11.49
CA GLN A 106 6.38 -2.10 -11.14
C GLN A 106 6.66 -1.23 -9.93
N GLN A 107 6.06 -0.03 -9.87
CA GLN A 107 6.19 0.85 -8.72
C GLN A 107 5.61 0.22 -7.45
N LEU A 108 4.46 -0.43 -7.57
CA LEU A 108 3.85 -1.16 -6.47
C LEU A 108 4.78 -2.25 -5.96
N GLN A 109 5.36 -3.03 -6.86
CA GLN A 109 6.25 -4.13 -6.52
C GLN A 109 7.47 -3.61 -5.77
N LYS A 110 8.11 -2.58 -6.30
CA LYS A 110 9.30 -2.02 -5.68
C LYS A 110 8.99 -1.43 -4.30
N THR A 111 7.92 -0.66 -4.21
CA THR A 111 7.53 -0.03 -2.95
C THR A 111 7.13 -1.08 -1.92
N LEU A 112 6.45 -2.15 -2.36
CA LEU A 112 6.09 -3.25 -1.48
C LEU A 112 7.32 -3.97 -0.93
N GLU A 113 8.32 -4.19 -1.77
CA GLU A 113 9.58 -4.81 -1.34
C GLU A 113 10.29 -3.94 -0.31
N ASP A 114 10.38 -2.63 -0.57
CA ASP A 114 10.98 -1.70 0.37
C ASP A 114 10.22 -1.69 1.70
N PHE A 115 8.90 -1.68 1.63
CA PHE A 115 8.04 -1.70 2.82
C PHE A 115 8.26 -2.98 3.64
N GLN A 116 8.28 -4.13 2.98
CA GLN A 116 8.50 -5.41 3.67
C GLN A 116 9.86 -5.47 4.36
N ARG A 117 10.89 -4.94 3.72
CA ARG A 117 12.22 -4.88 4.31
C ARG A 117 12.25 -3.98 5.53
N GLU A 118 11.62 -2.82 5.44
CA GLU A 118 11.57 -1.87 6.55
C GLU A 118 10.72 -2.36 7.71
N VAL A 119 9.64 -3.10 7.43
CA VAL A 119 8.81 -3.72 8.45
C VAL A 119 9.65 -4.70 9.28
N VAL A 120 10.51 -5.49 8.63
CA VAL A 120 11.39 -6.41 9.33
C VAL A 120 12.36 -5.63 10.23
N GLN A 121 12.88 -4.52 9.76
CA GLN A 121 13.75 -3.67 10.58
C GLN A 121 13.02 -3.12 11.79
N ASP A 122 11.77 -2.71 11.64
CA ASP A 122 10.95 -2.23 12.76
C ASP A 122 10.79 -3.31 13.84
N GLU A 123 10.66 -4.57 13.42
CA GLU A 123 10.47 -5.69 14.34
C GLU A 123 11.74 -6.10 15.08
N GLN A 124 12.90 -5.71 14.57
CA GLN A 124 14.19 -6.09 15.15
C GLN A 124 14.68 -5.15 16.24
N VAL A 125 13.97 -4.10 16.52
CA VAL A 125 14.38 -3.10 17.53
C VAL A 125 14.02 -3.52 18.95
#